data_becd9a5e2cdcd2288a6d32b6407bea95
#
_entry.id   becd9a5e2cdcd2288a6d32b6407bea95
#
_cell.length_a   1.000
_cell.length_b   1.000
_cell.length_c   1.000
_cell.angle_alpha   90.00
_cell.angle_beta   90.00
_cell.angle_gamma   90.00
#
_symmetry.space_group_name_H-M   'P 1'
#
loop_
_entity.id
_entity.type
_entity.pdbx_description
1 polymer ?
#
loop_
_entity_poly.entity_id
_entity_poly.type
_entity_poly.pdbx_seq_one_letter_code
_entity_poly.pdbx_strand_id
1 'polypeptide(L)'
;MNLVPIAWRNFCYRALSSFLTTLSLALGVALVVSVLAVYGIIREAFVRNASVGYNLVVGPEGSGLQLTLNSVYYLSQPIENLAFADYMEFFSQEERAEMVRQYGGDPELGTRSGRYHDYMAGGFVIPLALGDYYGQHRVVGTTTAFFENLRHGPDVDQPFTCREGRLFEADHPENGVFEAVLGARVAANMKIGVGDTMNPTHGDPEGKGHGQGFHVVGVLDPTGTPNDRAVFVNLEGFYLLEGHAKPIPEDAIVEPAVREADDDSPTLLTIPEREVTAILIRNGNLMYAPLLQSRIQEDVGIQAAAPIGEINRLMDAIVGPLSVALLAITLITCFVAAVGVLVAIYNSMNDRRRDIAVMRALGARRGTVTSIILLESLIIATVGGLIGWAIAHAGLVVAGGFIEERTGVQVGFFSTSQYEWLLLPFVVGLSLLAGFLPAYSAYRTDVSQNLSV
;
A
#
# COMPACT_ATOMS: atom_id res chain seq x y z
N MET A 1 -45.62 -27.85 -0.12
CA MET A 1 -45.90 -26.61 0.64
C MET A 1 -44.65 -25.76 0.58
N ASN A 2 -44.76 -24.52 0.12
CA ASN A 2 -43.60 -23.64 0.07
C ASN A 2 -43.37 -23.02 1.47
N LEU A 3 -42.27 -23.39 2.15
CA LEU A 3 -42.02 -23.03 3.55
C LEU A 3 -41.41 -21.60 3.70
N VAL A 4 -40.79 -21.08 2.63
CA VAL A 4 -40.15 -19.77 2.63
C VAL A 4 -41.10 -18.61 2.91
N PRO A 5 -42.33 -18.51 2.33
CA PRO A 5 -43.30 -17.46 2.66
C PRO A 5 -43.74 -17.49 4.12
N ILE A 6 -43.79 -18.69 4.72
CA ILE A 6 -44.18 -18.84 6.14
C ILE A 6 -43.05 -18.30 7.03
N ALA A 7 -41.83 -18.65 6.79
CA ALA A 7 -40.66 -18.14 7.53
C ALA A 7 -40.51 -16.61 7.37
N TRP A 8 -40.74 -16.07 6.17
CA TRP A 8 -40.71 -14.63 5.90
C TRP A 8 -41.83 -13.86 6.65
N ARG A 9 -43.08 -14.39 6.63
CA ARG A 9 -44.17 -13.79 7.40
C ARG A 9 -43.87 -13.78 8.90
N ASN A 10 -43.28 -14.85 9.42
CA ASN A 10 -42.87 -14.93 10.81
C ASN A 10 -41.82 -13.87 11.16
N PHE A 11 -40.83 -13.70 10.28
CA PHE A 11 -39.79 -12.66 10.41
C PHE A 11 -40.43 -11.26 10.47
N CYS A 12 -41.36 -10.94 9.57
CA CYS A 12 -42.03 -9.63 9.53
C CYS A 12 -43.01 -9.41 10.69
N TYR A 13 -43.70 -10.43 11.13
CA TYR A 13 -44.70 -10.29 12.22
C TYR A 13 -44.06 -9.89 13.55
N ARG A 14 -42.79 -10.24 13.76
CA ARG A 14 -42.01 -9.93 14.96
C ARG A 14 -40.93 -8.86 14.69
N ALA A 15 -41.36 -7.80 14.03
CA ALA A 15 -40.46 -6.78 13.48
C ALA A 15 -39.37 -6.32 14.46
N LEU A 16 -39.70 -6.00 15.72
CA LEU A 16 -38.76 -5.50 16.72
C LEU A 16 -37.69 -6.54 17.10
N SER A 17 -38.11 -7.76 17.43
CA SER A 17 -37.17 -8.83 17.81
C SER A 17 -36.29 -9.26 16.64
N SER A 18 -36.93 -9.43 15.46
CA SER A 18 -36.17 -9.76 14.21
C SER A 18 -35.23 -8.64 13.83
N PHE A 19 -35.60 -7.38 13.97
CA PHE A 19 -34.73 -6.23 13.70
C PHE A 19 -33.52 -6.21 14.63
N LEU A 20 -33.74 -6.34 15.95
CA LEU A 20 -32.62 -6.32 16.91
C LEU A 20 -31.64 -7.48 16.71
N THR A 21 -32.16 -8.68 16.43
CA THR A 21 -31.31 -9.85 16.15
C THR A 21 -30.55 -9.70 14.83
N THR A 22 -31.21 -9.22 13.78
CA THR A 22 -30.59 -8.95 12.48
C THR A 22 -29.53 -7.85 12.60
N LEU A 23 -29.81 -6.77 13.34
CA LEU A 23 -28.88 -5.68 13.60
C LEU A 23 -27.64 -6.15 14.36
N SER A 24 -27.82 -6.96 15.42
CA SER A 24 -26.70 -7.52 16.19
C SER A 24 -25.80 -8.39 15.31
N LEU A 25 -26.40 -9.22 14.48
CA LEU A 25 -25.64 -10.03 13.51
C LEU A 25 -24.96 -9.18 12.44
N ALA A 26 -25.68 -8.17 11.91
CA ALA A 26 -25.14 -7.25 10.91
C ALA A 26 -23.90 -6.51 11.43
N LEU A 27 -23.92 -6.03 12.67
CA LEU A 27 -22.76 -5.37 13.28
C LEU A 27 -21.57 -6.34 13.46
N GLY A 28 -21.84 -7.59 13.87
CA GLY A 28 -20.81 -8.62 13.95
C GLY A 28 -20.18 -8.92 12.59
N VAL A 29 -21.01 -9.10 11.56
CA VAL A 29 -20.54 -9.33 10.19
C VAL A 29 -19.81 -8.10 9.65
N ALA A 30 -20.32 -6.89 9.89
CA ALA A 30 -19.65 -5.66 9.47
C ALA A 30 -18.22 -5.56 10.03
N LEU A 31 -18.05 -5.93 11.30
CA LEU A 31 -16.73 -5.93 11.94
C LEU A 31 -15.78 -6.96 11.30
N VAL A 32 -16.26 -8.20 11.03
CA VAL A 32 -15.45 -9.22 10.32
C VAL A 32 -15.01 -8.72 8.94
N VAL A 33 -15.97 -8.21 8.15
CA VAL A 33 -15.70 -7.72 6.79
C VAL A 33 -14.72 -6.55 6.84
N SER A 34 -14.91 -5.60 7.76
CA SER A 34 -14.00 -4.45 7.90
C SER A 34 -12.57 -4.88 8.20
N VAL A 35 -12.36 -5.84 9.13
CA VAL A 35 -11.03 -6.33 9.45
C VAL A 35 -10.39 -7.03 8.25
N LEU A 36 -11.13 -7.92 7.57
CA LEU A 36 -10.62 -8.65 6.41
C LEU A 36 -10.34 -7.73 5.22
N ALA A 37 -11.23 -6.76 4.95
CA ALA A 37 -11.07 -5.81 3.86
C ALA A 37 -9.89 -4.87 4.10
N VAL A 38 -9.79 -4.27 5.29
CA VAL A 38 -8.66 -3.38 5.63
C VAL A 38 -7.33 -4.13 5.54
N TYR A 39 -7.26 -5.34 6.09
CA TYR A 39 -6.05 -6.17 5.97
C TYR A 39 -5.70 -6.46 4.51
N GLY A 40 -6.68 -6.90 3.71
CA GLY A 40 -6.48 -7.22 2.31
C GLY A 40 -6.03 -6.01 1.49
N ILE A 41 -6.69 -4.86 1.67
CA ILE A 41 -6.37 -3.61 0.97
C ILE A 41 -4.96 -3.13 1.34
N ILE A 42 -4.63 -3.09 2.63
CA ILE A 42 -3.30 -2.66 3.08
C ILE A 42 -2.22 -3.58 2.51
N ARG A 43 -2.40 -4.89 2.66
CA ARG A 43 -1.42 -5.86 2.15
C ARG A 43 -1.21 -5.74 0.64
N GLU A 44 -2.29 -5.71 -0.11
CA GLU A 44 -2.23 -5.61 -1.57
C GLU A 44 -1.56 -4.30 -2.02
N ALA A 45 -1.93 -3.20 -1.40
CA ALA A 45 -1.37 -1.89 -1.70
C ALA A 45 0.14 -1.82 -1.42
N PHE A 46 0.57 -2.28 -0.25
CA PHE A 46 1.99 -2.27 0.09
C PHE A 46 2.79 -3.22 -0.81
N VAL A 47 2.33 -4.45 -1.01
CA VAL A 47 3.06 -5.42 -1.85
C VAL A 47 3.11 -4.98 -3.31
N ARG A 48 2.00 -4.47 -3.87
CA ARG A 48 1.95 -3.99 -5.27
C ARG A 48 2.85 -2.78 -5.49
N ASN A 49 2.90 -1.87 -4.53
CA ASN A 49 3.68 -0.64 -4.62
C ASN A 49 5.16 -0.83 -4.19
N ALA A 50 5.55 -2.02 -3.75
CA ALA A 50 6.92 -2.30 -3.35
C ALA A 50 7.93 -2.30 -4.51
N SER A 51 7.45 -2.33 -5.77
CA SER A 51 8.29 -2.19 -6.95
C SER A 51 7.50 -1.60 -8.11
N VAL A 52 8.09 -0.64 -8.78
CA VAL A 52 7.62 -0.05 -10.04
C VAL A 52 8.59 -0.36 -11.18
N GLY A 53 9.08 -1.60 -11.23
CA GLY A 53 9.95 -2.09 -12.29
C GLY A 53 11.40 -2.35 -11.88
N TYR A 54 11.81 -2.04 -10.65
CA TYR A 54 13.10 -2.45 -10.07
C TYR A 54 12.91 -3.66 -9.14
N ASN A 55 13.98 -4.36 -8.84
CA ASN A 55 13.98 -5.55 -7.98
C ASN A 55 14.82 -5.42 -6.71
N LEU A 56 15.79 -4.52 -6.70
CA LEU A 56 16.61 -4.20 -5.53
C LEU A 56 16.68 -2.70 -5.31
N VAL A 57 16.84 -2.32 -4.05
CA VAL A 57 17.21 -0.98 -3.62
C VAL A 57 18.50 -1.09 -2.83
N VAL A 58 19.50 -0.30 -3.20
CA VAL A 58 20.79 -0.23 -2.54
C VAL A 58 20.91 1.09 -1.80
N GLY A 59 21.51 1.07 -0.64
CA GLY A 59 21.69 2.24 0.21
C GLY A 59 22.74 1.99 1.31
N PRO A 60 22.91 2.96 2.24
CA PRO A 60 23.81 2.80 3.37
C PRO A 60 23.44 1.59 4.23
N GLU A 61 24.44 1.01 4.89
CA GLU A 61 24.25 -0.12 5.80
C GLU A 61 23.27 0.21 6.92
N GLY A 62 22.36 -0.76 7.24
CA GLY A 62 21.36 -0.57 8.27
C GLY A 62 20.15 -1.52 8.09
N SER A 63 18.95 -0.97 8.20
CA SER A 63 17.71 -1.75 8.03
C SER A 63 17.22 -1.72 6.58
N GLY A 64 17.12 -2.89 5.93
CA GLY A 64 16.53 -3.04 4.60
C GLY A 64 15.08 -2.56 4.54
N LEU A 65 14.31 -2.74 5.62
CA LEU A 65 12.96 -2.20 5.74
C LEU A 65 12.95 -0.67 5.75
N GLN A 66 13.85 -0.04 6.52
CA GLN A 66 13.93 1.42 6.57
C GLN A 66 14.37 2.00 5.23
N LEU A 67 15.37 1.39 4.59
CA LEU A 67 15.79 1.75 3.23
C LEU A 67 14.61 1.68 2.25
N THR A 68 13.81 0.61 2.31
CA THR A 68 12.61 0.45 1.48
C THR A 68 11.55 1.51 1.79
N LEU A 69 11.24 1.75 3.07
CA LEU A 69 10.24 2.76 3.46
C LEU A 69 10.65 4.17 3.06
N ASN A 70 11.95 4.48 3.12
CA ASN A 70 12.47 5.79 2.71
C ASN A 70 12.44 5.97 1.19
N SER A 71 13.01 5.02 0.43
CA SER A 71 13.27 5.19 -1.01
C SER A 71 12.09 4.84 -1.91
N VAL A 72 11.17 3.99 -1.44
CA VAL A 72 10.04 3.49 -2.24
C VAL A 72 8.73 4.14 -1.81
N TYR A 73 8.55 4.32 -0.49
CA TYR A 73 7.28 4.83 0.06
C TYR A 73 7.37 6.29 0.51
N TYR A 74 8.58 6.85 0.60
CA TYR A 74 8.84 8.22 1.07
C TYR A 74 8.31 8.48 2.48
N LEU A 75 8.29 7.44 3.35
CA LEU A 75 7.66 7.47 4.68
C LEU A 75 8.64 7.72 5.83
N SER A 76 9.94 7.53 5.62
CA SER A 76 10.97 7.77 6.65
C SER A 76 12.05 8.70 6.13
N GLN A 77 12.89 9.22 7.04
CA GLN A 77 14.05 10.01 6.65
C GLN A 77 15.25 9.09 6.34
N PRO A 78 16.15 9.50 5.43
CA PRO A 78 17.43 8.81 5.25
C PRO A 78 18.25 8.93 6.54
N ILE A 79 19.04 7.91 6.87
CA ILE A 79 19.94 7.92 8.00
C ILE A 79 21.29 8.47 7.56
N GLU A 80 21.77 7.99 6.44
CA GLU A 80 23.05 8.32 5.82
C GLU A 80 22.90 8.31 4.31
N ASN A 81 23.93 8.73 3.60
CA ASN A 81 24.05 8.67 2.15
C ASN A 81 25.25 7.82 1.76
N LEU A 82 25.23 7.27 0.55
CA LEU A 82 26.35 6.64 -0.11
C LEU A 82 27.17 7.69 -0.87
N ALA A 83 28.48 7.49 -0.95
CA ALA A 83 29.30 8.26 -1.87
C ALA A 83 28.87 7.99 -3.33
N PHE A 84 28.95 8.99 -4.19
CA PHE A 84 28.65 8.80 -5.61
C PHE A 84 29.56 7.77 -6.27
N ALA A 85 30.78 7.60 -5.75
CA ALA A 85 31.68 6.54 -6.17
C ALA A 85 31.11 5.12 -5.98
N ASP A 86 30.27 4.88 -4.95
CA ASP A 86 29.59 3.60 -4.75
C ASP A 86 28.49 3.38 -5.81
N TYR A 87 27.80 4.44 -6.23
CA TYR A 87 26.88 4.39 -7.38
C TYR A 87 27.62 4.02 -8.67
N MET A 88 28.84 4.53 -8.87
CA MET A 88 29.67 4.21 -10.03
C MET A 88 30.09 2.74 -10.09
N GLU A 89 30.04 1.99 -8.99
CA GLU A 89 30.40 0.56 -8.95
C GLU A 89 29.43 -0.37 -9.73
N PHE A 90 28.33 0.17 -10.24
CA PHE A 90 27.36 -0.55 -11.08
C PHE A 90 27.63 -0.40 -12.59
N PHE A 91 28.59 0.42 -13.00
CA PHE A 91 28.80 0.82 -14.39
C PHE A 91 30.04 0.19 -15.01
N SER A 92 30.09 0.13 -16.34
CA SER A 92 31.25 -0.29 -17.11
C SER A 92 32.41 0.69 -16.95
N GLN A 93 33.59 0.25 -17.33
CA GLN A 93 34.78 1.11 -17.35
C GLN A 93 34.55 2.38 -18.21
N GLU A 94 33.90 2.24 -19.38
CA GLU A 94 33.64 3.35 -20.29
C GLU A 94 32.74 4.39 -19.68
N GLU A 95 31.64 3.94 -19.06
CA GLU A 95 30.65 4.82 -18.39
C GLU A 95 31.28 5.51 -17.18
N ARG A 96 32.08 4.81 -16.40
CA ARG A 96 32.83 5.38 -15.25
C ARG A 96 33.84 6.43 -15.71
N ALA A 97 34.59 6.16 -16.78
CA ALA A 97 35.51 7.12 -17.34
C ALA A 97 34.80 8.37 -17.87
N GLU A 98 33.61 8.21 -18.45
CA GLU A 98 32.77 9.34 -18.86
C GLU A 98 32.29 10.17 -17.68
N MET A 99 31.82 9.55 -16.59
CA MET A 99 31.44 10.25 -15.37
C MET A 99 32.60 11.05 -14.77
N VAL A 100 33.80 10.49 -14.76
CA VAL A 100 35.02 11.22 -14.30
C VAL A 100 35.33 12.41 -15.21
N ARG A 101 35.19 12.29 -16.52
CA ARG A 101 35.37 13.42 -17.45
C ARG A 101 34.29 14.52 -17.23
N GLN A 102 33.06 14.11 -17.06
CA GLN A 102 31.92 15.01 -16.93
C GLN A 102 31.93 15.78 -15.60
N TYR A 103 32.22 15.10 -14.51
CA TYR A 103 32.08 15.66 -13.16
C TYR A 103 33.42 16.05 -12.52
N GLY A 104 34.50 15.50 -12.98
CA GLY A 104 35.79 15.61 -12.29
C GLY A 104 35.85 14.69 -11.07
N GLY A 105 37.07 14.40 -10.62
CA GLY A 105 37.30 13.51 -9.48
C GLY A 105 38.60 12.71 -9.66
N ASP A 106 38.73 11.58 -8.95
CA ASP A 106 39.86 10.71 -9.05
C ASP A 106 39.86 9.94 -10.39
N PRO A 107 40.85 10.12 -11.26
CA PRO A 107 40.96 9.42 -12.54
C PRO A 107 40.97 7.88 -12.40
N GLU A 108 41.45 7.35 -11.27
CA GLU A 108 41.48 5.90 -11.04
C GLU A 108 40.08 5.28 -11.04
N LEU A 109 39.03 6.04 -10.68
CA LEU A 109 37.64 5.57 -10.75
C LEU A 109 37.24 5.14 -12.16
N GLY A 110 37.80 5.73 -13.21
CA GLY A 110 37.54 5.42 -14.62
C GLY A 110 38.39 4.33 -15.22
N THR A 111 39.35 3.75 -14.48
CA THR A 111 40.35 2.79 -15.03
C THR A 111 39.87 1.34 -15.08
N ARG A 112 38.76 1.01 -14.38
CA ARG A 112 38.19 -0.33 -14.29
C ARG A 112 36.66 -0.31 -14.34
N SER A 113 36.06 -1.44 -14.66
CA SER A 113 34.61 -1.65 -14.45
C SER A 113 34.30 -1.71 -12.97
N GLY A 114 33.06 -1.32 -12.62
CA GLY A 114 32.57 -1.39 -11.27
C GLY A 114 32.41 -2.83 -10.77
N ARG A 115 32.51 -3.02 -9.47
CA ARG A 115 32.45 -4.36 -8.80
C ARG A 115 31.13 -5.09 -9.05
N TYR A 116 30.05 -4.37 -9.31
CA TYR A 116 28.71 -4.92 -9.49
C TYR A 116 28.25 -4.92 -10.95
N HIS A 117 29.05 -4.37 -11.88
CA HIS A 117 28.68 -4.24 -13.29
C HIS A 117 28.26 -5.56 -13.95
N ASP A 118 28.97 -6.66 -13.66
CA ASP A 118 28.69 -7.96 -14.28
C ASP A 118 27.30 -8.52 -13.96
N TYR A 119 26.68 -8.04 -12.85
CA TYR A 119 25.31 -8.42 -12.46
C TYR A 119 24.24 -7.56 -13.15
N MET A 120 24.63 -6.52 -13.88
CA MET A 120 23.69 -5.53 -14.43
C MET A 120 23.24 -5.80 -15.87
N ALA A 121 23.89 -6.76 -16.57
CA ALA A 121 23.69 -7.02 -18.01
C ALA A 121 22.20 -6.93 -18.45
N GLY A 122 21.87 -5.91 -19.26
CA GLY A 122 20.51 -5.62 -19.74
C GLY A 122 19.56 -5.02 -18.69
N GLY A 123 20.06 -4.60 -17.53
CA GLY A 123 19.33 -3.91 -16.48
C GLY A 123 19.52 -2.39 -16.51
N PHE A 124 19.07 -1.74 -15.43
CA PHE A 124 19.26 -0.30 -15.24
C PHE A 124 19.56 0.04 -13.78
N VAL A 125 20.17 1.20 -13.58
CA VAL A 125 20.55 1.76 -12.29
C VAL A 125 20.06 3.22 -12.24
N ILE A 126 19.30 3.57 -11.19
CA ILE A 126 18.73 4.92 -11.05
C ILE A 126 19.11 5.47 -9.67
N PRO A 127 19.83 6.60 -9.59
CA PRO A 127 20.18 7.23 -8.33
C PRO A 127 18.99 8.02 -7.77
N LEU A 128 18.85 8.01 -6.45
CA LEU A 128 17.93 8.87 -5.72
C LEU A 128 18.68 9.70 -4.69
N ALA A 129 18.46 10.98 -4.68
CA ALA A 129 18.85 11.91 -3.62
C ALA A 129 17.59 12.33 -2.86
N LEU A 130 17.54 12.03 -1.57
CA LEU A 130 16.39 12.27 -0.69
C LEU A 130 16.88 13.05 0.53
N GLY A 131 16.11 13.99 1.00
CA GLY A 131 16.49 14.79 2.18
C GLY A 131 15.55 15.99 2.34
N ASP A 132 15.06 16.47 1.23
CA ASP A 132 14.26 17.68 1.15
C ASP A 132 12.76 17.41 1.11
N TYR A 133 12.00 18.43 1.43
CA TYR A 133 10.55 18.44 1.43
C TYR A 133 9.99 19.64 0.68
N TYR A 134 8.79 19.47 0.17
CA TYR A 134 7.92 20.56 -0.25
C TYR A 134 6.58 20.40 0.47
N GLY A 135 6.38 21.21 1.51
CA GLY A 135 5.34 20.96 2.50
C GLY A 135 5.54 19.58 3.17
N GLN A 136 4.53 18.73 3.13
CA GLN A 136 4.62 17.37 3.68
C GLN A 136 5.11 16.32 2.64
N HIS A 137 5.49 16.77 1.45
CA HIS A 137 5.84 15.91 0.33
C HIS A 137 7.35 15.79 0.18
N ARG A 138 7.83 14.57 -0.08
CA ARG A 138 9.25 14.31 -0.30
C ARG A 138 9.69 14.88 -1.66
N VAL A 139 10.83 15.59 -1.67
CA VAL A 139 11.53 15.92 -2.90
C VAL A 139 12.52 14.80 -3.22
N VAL A 140 12.52 14.36 -4.46
CA VAL A 140 13.30 13.25 -4.99
C VAL A 140 14.18 13.76 -6.11
N GLY A 141 15.46 13.97 -5.85
CA GLY A 141 16.46 14.22 -6.88
C GLY A 141 16.75 12.93 -7.63
N THR A 142 16.57 12.91 -8.94
CA THR A 142 16.81 11.73 -9.79
C THR A 142 17.11 12.14 -11.23
N THR A 143 17.37 11.16 -12.09
CA THR A 143 17.66 11.35 -13.51
C THR A 143 16.43 11.06 -14.38
N THR A 144 16.46 11.44 -15.66
CA THR A 144 15.40 11.12 -16.65
C THR A 144 15.15 9.62 -16.75
N ALA A 145 16.18 8.80 -16.48
CA ALA A 145 16.11 7.34 -16.46
C ALA A 145 15.01 6.80 -15.51
N PHE A 146 14.61 7.57 -14.49
CA PHE A 146 13.49 7.21 -13.62
C PHE A 146 12.20 7.05 -14.42
N PHE A 147 11.86 7.99 -15.26
CA PHE A 147 10.63 7.97 -16.06
C PHE A 147 10.75 7.08 -17.30
N GLU A 148 11.96 6.97 -17.86
CA GLU A 148 12.23 6.16 -19.05
C GLU A 148 12.15 4.66 -18.76
N ASN A 149 12.65 4.21 -17.61
CA ASN A 149 12.81 2.80 -17.29
C ASN A 149 11.72 2.26 -16.34
N LEU A 150 11.21 3.09 -15.42
CA LEU A 150 10.23 2.60 -14.45
C LEU A 150 8.83 2.55 -15.06
N ARG A 151 8.04 1.61 -14.55
CA ARG A 151 6.67 1.37 -14.99
C ARG A 151 5.79 1.14 -13.77
N HIS A 152 4.54 1.53 -13.84
CA HIS A 152 3.55 1.35 -12.78
C HIS A 152 2.34 0.54 -13.24
N GLY A 153 1.29 0.46 -12.42
CA GLY A 153 0.09 -0.30 -12.72
C GLY A 153 0.15 -1.76 -12.27
N PRO A 154 -0.96 -2.51 -12.39
CA PRO A 154 -1.08 -3.89 -11.90
C PRO A 154 -0.03 -4.84 -12.49
N ASP A 155 0.27 -4.70 -13.79
CA ASP A 155 1.20 -5.54 -14.53
C ASP A 155 2.59 -4.89 -14.69
N VAL A 156 2.83 -3.73 -14.07
CA VAL A 156 4.08 -2.94 -14.13
C VAL A 156 4.49 -2.66 -15.60
N ASP A 157 3.53 -2.26 -16.41
CA ASP A 157 3.70 -2.02 -17.86
C ASP A 157 3.40 -0.58 -18.29
N GLN A 158 2.76 0.21 -17.42
CA GLN A 158 2.34 1.58 -17.72
C GLN A 158 3.49 2.56 -17.51
N PRO A 159 3.87 3.37 -18.52
CA PRO A 159 4.86 4.43 -18.37
C PRO A 159 4.33 5.57 -17.50
N PHE A 160 5.22 6.34 -16.89
CA PHE A 160 4.87 7.61 -16.28
C PHE A 160 4.55 8.63 -17.37
N THR A 161 3.36 9.23 -17.33
CA THR A 161 2.89 10.25 -18.25
C THR A 161 2.48 11.50 -17.48
N CYS A 162 2.55 12.66 -18.14
CA CYS A 162 2.09 13.93 -17.58
C CYS A 162 0.69 14.23 -18.07
N ARG A 163 -0.23 14.54 -17.15
CA ARG A 163 -1.54 15.10 -17.50
C ARG A 163 -1.44 16.56 -17.91
N GLU A 164 -0.41 17.28 -17.44
CA GLU A 164 -0.11 18.66 -17.78
C GLU A 164 1.40 18.83 -17.94
N GLY A 165 1.82 19.57 -18.95
CA GLY A 165 3.24 19.84 -19.22
C GLY A 165 4.01 18.63 -19.75
N ARG A 166 5.25 18.49 -19.33
CA ARG A 166 6.20 17.46 -19.76
C ARG A 166 7.03 16.92 -18.59
N LEU A 167 7.79 15.85 -18.84
CA LEU A 167 8.83 15.40 -17.92
C LEU A 167 10.02 16.38 -17.96
N PHE A 168 10.82 16.44 -16.89
CA PHE A 168 12.01 17.27 -16.88
C PHE A 168 13.09 16.71 -17.82
N GLU A 169 13.93 17.58 -18.34
CA GLU A 169 15.07 17.25 -19.19
C GLU A 169 16.37 17.23 -18.36
N ALA A 170 17.40 16.56 -18.89
CA ALA A 170 18.69 16.50 -18.22
C ALA A 170 19.35 17.89 -18.12
N ASP A 171 19.21 18.69 -19.17
CA ASP A 171 19.60 20.11 -19.23
C ASP A 171 18.69 20.82 -20.23
N HIS A 172 17.88 21.77 -19.72
CA HIS A 172 16.91 22.50 -20.56
C HIS A 172 17.47 23.89 -20.91
N PRO A 173 17.32 24.34 -22.18
CA PRO A 173 17.92 25.61 -22.64
C PRO A 173 17.54 26.85 -21.82
N GLU A 174 16.35 26.90 -21.23
CA GLU A 174 15.86 28.06 -20.48
C GLU A 174 15.98 27.86 -18.96
N ASN A 175 15.70 26.63 -18.46
CA ASN A 175 15.64 26.34 -17.03
C ASN A 175 16.89 25.62 -16.51
N GLY A 176 17.78 25.19 -17.41
CA GLY A 176 18.93 24.36 -17.07
C GLY A 176 18.50 23.09 -16.34
N VAL A 177 19.16 22.82 -15.23
CA VAL A 177 18.90 21.66 -14.37
C VAL A 177 17.83 21.90 -13.28
N PHE A 178 17.20 23.10 -13.25
CA PHE A 178 16.24 23.45 -12.20
C PHE A 178 14.79 23.20 -12.61
N GLU A 179 14.49 22.01 -13.09
CA GLU A 179 13.13 21.56 -13.45
C GLU A 179 12.57 20.57 -12.45
N ALA A 180 11.25 20.67 -12.20
CA ALA A 180 10.50 19.76 -11.34
C ALA A 180 9.27 19.17 -12.03
N VAL A 181 8.95 17.92 -11.70
CA VAL A 181 7.72 17.23 -12.05
C VAL A 181 6.99 16.84 -10.78
N LEU A 182 5.72 17.22 -10.67
CA LEU A 182 4.92 16.97 -9.49
C LEU A 182 4.16 15.65 -9.62
N GLY A 183 4.13 14.87 -8.57
CA GLY A 183 3.15 13.80 -8.43
C GLY A 183 1.73 14.36 -8.37
N ALA A 184 0.75 13.61 -8.86
CA ALA A 184 -0.63 14.07 -9.01
C ALA A 184 -1.25 14.64 -7.72
N ARG A 185 -0.89 14.08 -6.56
CA ARG A 185 -1.37 14.52 -5.25
C ARG A 185 -0.66 15.76 -4.74
N VAL A 186 0.62 15.91 -5.05
CA VAL A 186 1.37 17.12 -4.68
C VAL A 186 0.71 18.34 -5.30
N ALA A 187 0.47 18.29 -6.61
CA ALA A 187 -0.18 19.38 -7.35
C ALA A 187 -1.55 19.74 -6.74
N ALA A 188 -2.36 18.71 -6.42
CA ALA A 188 -3.70 18.90 -5.82
C ALA A 188 -3.64 19.49 -4.41
N ASN A 189 -2.74 18.99 -3.55
CA ASN A 189 -2.65 19.39 -2.14
C ASN A 189 -2.03 20.78 -1.97
N MET A 190 -0.95 21.04 -2.72
CA MET A 190 -0.22 22.31 -2.66
C MET A 190 -0.83 23.39 -3.55
N LYS A 191 -1.77 23.03 -4.45
CA LYS A 191 -2.43 23.92 -5.41
C LYS A 191 -1.45 24.66 -6.30
N ILE A 192 -0.44 23.95 -6.79
CA ILE A 192 0.56 24.43 -7.72
C ILE A 192 0.51 23.58 -9.00
N GLY A 193 0.94 24.15 -10.13
CA GLY A 193 0.92 23.51 -11.44
C GLY A 193 2.06 23.95 -12.34
N VAL A 194 1.97 23.59 -13.60
CA VAL A 194 2.98 23.94 -14.61
C VAL A 194 3.12 25.46 -14.74
N GLY A 195 4.38 25.92 -14.71
CA GLY A 195 4.74 27.35 -14.76
C GLY A 195 4.98 27.99 -13.38
N ASP A 196 4.60 27.32 -12.29
CA ASP A 196 4.91 27.77 -10.92
C ASP A 196 6.37 27.45 -10.58
N THR A 197 6.87 28.11 -9.54
CA THR A 197 8.18 27.82 -8.95
C THR A 197 7.98 27.22 -7.54
N MET A 198 8.68 26.15 -7.23
CA MET A 198 8.67 25.56 -5.91
C MET A 198 10.05 25.66 -5.25
N ASN A 199 10.10 25.99 -3.96
CA ASN A 199 11.32 26.05 -3.17
C ASN A 199 11.30 24.91 -2.14
N PRO A 200 12.18 23.91 -2.26
CA PRO A 200 12.27 22.83 -1.26
C PRO A 200 12.84 23.36 0.07
N THR A 201 12.52 22.64 1.15
CA THR A 201 13.07 22.85 2.49
C THR A 201 13.98 21.71 2.88
N HIS A 202 15.11 22.01 3.51
CA HIS A 202 16.09 20.99 3.86
C HIS A 202 15.71 20.26 5.16
N GLY A 203 15.62 18.94 5.10
CA GLY A 203 15.52 18.04 6.26
C GLY A 203 14.21 18.10 7.07
N ASP A 204 13.47 19.22 7.01
CA ASP A 204 12.25 19.45 7.79
C ASP A 204 11.16 20.08 6.89
N PRO A 205 9.92 19.56 6.91
CA PRO A 205 8.78 20.14 6.20
C PRO A 205 8.50 21.62 6.56
N GLU A 206 8.82 22.04 7.78
CA GLU A 206 8.64 23.42 8.28
C GLU A 206 9.95 24.22 8.25
N GLY A 207 11.02 23.69 7.65
CA GLY A 207 12.34 24.29 7.56
C GLY A 207 12.37 25.55 6.69
N LYS A 208 13.53 26.21 6.67
CA LYS A 208 13.77 27.30 5.72
C LYS A 208 13.92 26.74 4.31
N GLY A 209 13.21 27.34 3.35
CA GLY A 209 13.38 27.02 1.94
C GLY A 209 14.77 27.42 1.43
N HIS A 210 15.28 26.68 0.45
CA HIS A 210 16.45 27.04 -0.30
C HIS A 210 16.23 28.36 -1.07
N GLY A 211 17.28 29.13 -1.26
CA GLY A 211 17.22 30.38 -2.05
C GLY A 211 16.96 30.14 -3.53
N GLN A 212 17.34 28.97 -4.04
CA GLN A 212 17.10 28.51 -5.41
C GLN A 212 15.85 27.64 -5.46
N GLY A 213 14.93 27.90 -6.41
CA GLY A 213 13.73 27.12 -6.64
C GLY A 213 13.81 26.31 -7.93
N PHE A 214 12.88 25.36 -8.08
CA PHE A 214 12.68 24.59 -9.30
C PHE A 214 11.44 25.08 -10.05
N HIS A 215 11.53 25.12 -11.37
CA HIS A 215 10.40 25.40 -12.27
C HIS A 215 9.56 24.14 -12.45
N VAL A 216 8.28 24.20 -12.14
CA VAL A 216 7.35 23.10 -12.36
C VAL A 216 7.05 23.00 -13.85
N VAL A 217 7.54 21.96 -14.51
CA VAL A 217 7.37 21.73 -15.95
C VAL A 217 6.34 20.66 -16.28
N GLY A 218 5.94 19.87 -15.28
CA GLY A 218 4.92 18.83 -15.48
C GLY A 218 4.22 18.39 -14.21
N VAL A 219 3.04 17.82 -14.39
CA VAL A 219 2.25 17.14 -13.36
C VAL A 219 1.90 15.76 -13.87
N LEU A 220 2.29 14.72 -13.14
CA LEU A 220 2.05 13.33 -13.52
C LEU A 220 0.55 12.98 -13.52
N ASP A 221 0.17 12.03 -14.34
CA ASP A 221 -1.08 11.31 -14.20
C ASP A 221 -1.11 10.53 -12.87
N PRO A 222 -2.29 10.37 -12.24
CA PRO A 222 -2.40 9.54 -11.04
C PRO A 222 -1.98 8.09 -11.31
N THR A 223 -0.99 7.61 -10.57
CA THR A 223 -0.45 6.25 -10.72
C THR A 223 -0.99 5.26 -9.70
N GLY A 224 -1.59 5.76 -8.60
CA GLY A 224 -1.97 4.95 -7.43
C GLY A 224 -0.76 4.40 -6.67
N THR A 225 0.43 4.92 -6.91
CA THR A 225 1.68 4.55 -6.23
C THR A 225 2.14 5.67 -5.28
N PRO A 226 3.14 5.42 -4.41
CA PRO A 226 3.74 6.45 -3.57
C PRO A 226 4.28 7.65 -4.36
N ASN A 227 4.61 7.48 -5.64
CA ASN A 227 5.10 8.53 -6.51
C ASN A 227 4.11 9.68 -6.71
N ASP A 228 2.81 9.43 -6.56
CA ASP A 228 1.79 10.49 -6.60
C ASP A 228 1.99 11.55 -5.51
N ARG A 229 2.73 11.24 -4.44
CA ARG A 229 2.99 12.11 -3.29
C ARG A 229 4.41 12.66 -3.24
N ALA A 230 5.20 12.44 -4.28
CA ALA A 230 6.58 12.93 -4.37
C ALA A 230 6.70 14.07 -5.40
N VAL A 231 7.70 14.89 -5.21
CA VAL A 231 8.16 15.88 -6.20
C VAL A 231 9.45 15.35 -6.78
N PHE A 232 9.53 15.24 -8.09
CA PHE A 232 10.72 14.78 -8.78
C PHE A 232 11.46 15.98 -9.36
N VAL A 233 12.73 16.09 -9.03
CA VAL A 233 13.62 17.15 -9.54
C VAL A 233 14.83 16.53 -10.21
N ASN A 234 15.41 17.27 -11.14
CA ASN A 234 16.66 16.89 -11.77
C ASN A 234 17.76 16.77 -10.70
N LEU A 235 18.51 15.66 -10.73
CA LEU A 235 19.53 15.34 -9.74
C LEU A 235 20.65 16.40 -9.69
N GLU A 236 21.05 16.97 -10.83
CA GLU A 236 22.06 18.03 -10.88
C GLU A 236 21.56 19.30 -10.20
N GLY A 237 20.32 19.70 -10.47
CA GLY A 237 19.68 20.82 -9.79
C GLY A 237 19.55 20.59 -8.28
N PHE A 238 19.27 19.36 -7.85
CA PHE A 238 19.22 18.99 -6.43
C PHE A 238 20.59 19.18 -5.75
N TYR A 239 21.67 18.77 -6.39
CA TYR A 239 23.03 18.93 -5.85
C TYR A 239 23.49 20.38 -5.78
N LEU A 240 23.00 21.26 -6.66
CA LEU A 240 23.35 22.68 -6.66
C LEU A 240 22.59 23.50 -5.61
N LEU A 241 21.66 22.89 -4.86
CA LEU A 241 21.02 23.55 -3.72
C LEU A 241 22.03 23.75 -2.59
N GLU A 242 21.87 24.85 -1.85
CA GLU A 242 22.74 25.19 -0.73
C GLU A 242 22.70 24.09 0.36
N GLY A 243 23.87 23.61 0.76
CA GLY A 243 24.02 22.59 1.82
C GLY A 243 24.01 21.14 1.32
N HIS A 244 23.90 20.89 0.00
CA HIS A 244 23.89 19.54 -0.56
C HIS A 244 25.27 19.04 -0.99
N ALA A 245 26.21 19.94 -1.21
CA ALA A 245 27.59 19.55 -1.51
C ALA A 245 28.28 19.03 -0.24
N LYS A 246 28.89 17.85 -0.34
CA LYS A 246 29.75 17.30 0.72
C LYS A 246 31.12 17.99 0.72
N PRO A 247 31.71 18.27 1.89
CA PRO A 247 33.09 18.75 1.94
C PRO A 247 34.04 17.73 1.29
N ILE A 248 34.92 18.23 0.43
CA ILE A 248 35.97 17.39 -0.18
C ILE A 248 36.98 17.00 0.89
N PRO A 249 37.29 15.71 1.10
CA PRO A 249 38.35 15.25 1.99
C PRO A 249 39.71 15.86 1.61
N GLU A 250 40.53 16.22 2.60
CA GLU A 250 41.82 16.87 2.34
C GLU A 250 42.81 15.98 1.53
N ASP A 251 42.65 14.67 1.57
CA ASP A 251 43.44 13.66 0.87
C ASP A 251 42.81 13.21 -0.46
N ALA A 252 41.68 13.77 -0.85
CA ALA A 252 41.01 13.39 -2.09
C ALA A 252 41.76 13.93 -3.31
N ILE A 253 41.99 13.04 -4.28
CA ILE A 253 42.52 13.43 -5.61
C ILE A 253 41.30 13.92 -6.42
N VAL A 254 41.31 15.17 -6.86
CA VAL A 254 40.25 15.75 -7.66
C VAL A 254 40.85 16.43 -8.88
N GLU A 255 40.73 15.76 -10.03
CA GLU A 255 40.95 16.43 -11.31
C GLU A 255 39.69 17.20 -11.73
N PRO A 256 39.82 18.37 -12.33
CA PRO A 256 38.65 19.16 -12.77
C PRO A 256 37.92 18.43 -13.91
N ALA A 257 36.63 18.67 -14.02
CA ALA A 257 35.79 18.25 -15.14
C ALA A 257 36.32 18.81 -16.45
N VAL A 258 36.23 18.04 -17.53
CA VAL A 258 36.58 18.49 -18.88
C VAL A 258 35.39 19.26 -19.43
N ARG A 259 35.55 20.59 -19.60
CA ARG A 259 34.51 21.49 -20.16
C ARG A 259 34.95 22.02 -21.52
N GLU A 260 33.99 22.26 -22.40
CA GLU A 260 34.22 23.03 -23.62
C GLU A 260 34.45 24.51 -23.29
N ALA A 261 35.27 25.22 -24.10
CA ALA A 261 35.71 26.57 -23.79
C ALA A 261 34.59 27.62 -23.70
N ASP A 262 33.43 27.35 -24.31
CA ASP A 262 32.28 28.27 -24.41
C ASP A 262 31.04 27.72 -23.63
N ASP A 263 31.24 26.78 -22.67
CA ASP A 263 30.15 26.22 -21.88
C ASP A 263 29.79 27.13 -20.69
N ASP A 264 28.70 27.87 -20.82
CA ASP A 264 28.13 28.76 -19.79
C ASP A 264 27.24 28.00 -18.76
N SER A 265 27.13 26.67 -18.87
CA SER A 265 26.35 25.87 -17.92
C SER A 265 26.92 25.97 -16.48
N PRO A 266 26.07 25.82 -15.43
CA PRO A 266 26.55 25.88 -14.05
C PRO A 266 27.62 24.83 -13.80
N THR A 267 28.58 25.16 -12.95
CA THR A 267 29.62 24.21 -12.54
C THR A 267 29.01 23.12 -11.71
N LEU A 268 28.99 21.91 -12.23
CA LEU A 268 28.50 20.71 -11.53
C LEU A 268 29.43 20.35 -10.38
N LEU A 269 28.90 19.70 -9.35
CA LEU A 269 29.69 19.18 -8.23
C LEU A 269 30.64 18.08 -8.73
N THR A 270 31.82 18.00 -8.16
CA THR A 270 32.76 16.90 -8.42
C THR A 270 32.32 15.60 -7.76
N ILE A 271 32.83 14.45 -8.22
CA ILE A 271 32.44 13.12 -7.70
C ILE A 271 32.52 13.03 -6.17
N PRO A 272 33.59 13.50 -5.48
CA PRO A 272 33.65 13.39 -4.02
C PRO A 272 32.66 14.32 -3.28
N GLU A 273 32.12 15.34 -3.93
CA GLU A 273 31.10 16.22 -3.35
C GLU A 273 29.67 15.66 -3.45
N ARG A 274 29.47 14.60 -4.28
CA ARG A 274 28.17 14.01 -4.58
C ARG A 274 27.85 12.86 -3.65
N GLU A 275 26.60 12.77 -3.24
CA GLU A 275 26.07 11.64 -2.48
C GLU A 275 24.74 11.17 -3.08
N VAL A 276 24.45 9.89 -2.92
CA VAL A 276 23.16 9.28 -3.26
C VAL A 276 22.56 8.66 -2.02
N THR A 277 21.29 8.89 -1.79
CA THR A 277 20.58 8.31 -0.63
C THR A 277 20.22 6.86 -0.87
N ALA A 278 19.82 6.54 -2.11
CA ALA A 278 19.47 5.19 -2.53
C ALA A 278 19.70 5.01 -4.03
N ILE A 279 19.82 3.76 -4.45
CA ILE A 279 20.01 3.39 -5.83
C ILE A 279 18.94 2.34 -6.16
N LEU A 280 18.05 2.63 -7.11
CA LEU A 280 17.11 1.65 -7.62
C LEU A 280 17.76 0.80 -8.70
N ILE A 281 17.64 -0.51 -8.58
CA ILE A 281 18.31 -1.45 -9.49
C ILE A 281 17.30 -2.42 -10.07
N ARG A 282 17.40 -2.63 -11.37
CA ARG A 282 16.84 -3.76 -12.07
C ARG A 282 17.95 -4.56 -12.73
N ASN A 283 18.11 -5.81 -12.36
CA ASN A 283 18.95 -6.74 -13.08
C ASN A 283 18.25 -7.14 -14.38
N GLY A 284 18.97 -7.22 -15.48
CA GLY A 284 18.42 -7.72 -16.75
C GLY A 284 17.99 -9.17 -16.65
N ASN A 285 18.70 -9.98 -15.87
CA ASN A 285 18.29 -11.33 -15.49
C ASN A 285 17.99 -11.37 -13.98
N LEU A 286 16.72 -11.65 -13.62
CA LEU A 286 16.27 -11.71 -12.23
C LEU A 286 17.02 -12.74 -11.37
N MET A 287 17.65 -13.74 -11.96
CA MET A 287 18.48 -14.71 -11.23
C MET A 287 19.72 -14.07 -10.60
N TYR A 288 20.20 -12.95 -11.14
CA TYR A 288 21.33 -12.22 -10.57
C TYR A 288 20.98 -11.38 -9.34
N ALA A 289 19.70 -11.09 -9.11
CA ALA A 289 19.31 -10.25 -7.97
C ALA A 289 19.72 -10.82 -6.60
N PRO A 290 19.48 -12.10 -6.26
CA PRO A 290 19.98 -12.65 -5.00
C PRO A 290 21.49 -12.70 -4.91
N LEU A 291 22.18 -12.96 -6.03
CA LEU A 291 23.64 -12.99 -6.07
C LEU A 291 24.24 -11.60 -5.86
N LEU A 292 23.69 -10.60 -6.54
CA LEU A 292 24.08 -9.20 -6.36
C LEU A 292 23.80 -8.74 -4.92
N GLN A 293 22.62 -9.06 -4.37
CA GLN A 293 22.28 -8.74 -2.98
C GLN A 293 23.28 -9.34 -2.01
N SER A 294 23.63 -10.64 -2.17
CA SER A 294 24.63 -11.30 -1.33
C SER A 294 26.00 -10.66 -1.48
N ARG A 295 26.41 -10.30 -2.71
CA ARG A 295 27.70 -9.67 -2.99
C ARG A 295 27.82 -8.30 -2.34
N ILE A 296 26.76 -7.47 -2.42
CA ILE A 296 26.74 -6.15 -1.78
C ILE A 296 26.81 -6.26 -0.26
N GLN A 297 26.13 -7.27 0.33
CA GLN A 297 26.15 -7.50 1.78
C GLN A 297 27.50 -7.97 2.34
N GLU A 298 28.44 -8.37 1.48
CA GLU A 298 29.83 -8.67 1.89
C GLU A 298 30.67 -7.40 2.01
N ASP A 299 30.26 -6.30 1.39
CA ASP A 299 30.98 -5.03 1.42
C ASP A 299 30.51 -4.18 2.62
N VAL A 300 31.43 -3.40 3.20
CA VAL A 300 31.14 -2.56 4.38
C VAL A 300 30.51 -1.23 3.96
N GLY A 301 29.55 -0.75 4.74
CA GLY A 301 28.93 0.57 4.56
C GLY A 301 27.80 0.61 3.54
N ILE A 302 27.52 -0.50 2.83
CA ILE A 302 26.50 -0.58 1.79
C ILE A 302 25.62 -1.82 2.00
N GLN A 303 24.33 -1.71 1.70
CA GLN A 303 23.40 -2.84 1.73
C GLN A 303 22.50 -2.84 0.51
N ALA A 304 21.97 -4.03 0.18
CA ALA A 304 20.91 -4.20 -0.80
C ALA A 304 19.68 -4.82 -0.16
N ALA A 305 18.52 -4.25 -0.41
CA ALA A 305 17.22 -4.75 0.03
C ALA A 305 16.36 -5.10 -1.18
N ALA A 306 15.62 -6.21 -1.08
CA ALA A 306 14.55 -6.55 -2.02
C ALA A 306 13.23 -5.99 -1.45
N PRO A 307 12.65 -4.91 -1.99
CA PRO A 307 11.52 -4.20 -1.36
C PRO A 307 10.31 -5.09 -1.11
N ILE A 308 9.96 -5.95 -2.07
CA ILE A 308 8.85 -6.90 -1.93
C ILE A 308 9.10 -7.84 -0.74
N GLY A 309 10.35 -8.30 -0.57
CA GLY A 309 10.73 -9.16 0.56
C GLY A 309 10.63 -8.46 1.91
N GLU A 310 11.10 -7.22 2.00
CA GLU A 310 11.05 -6.42 3.22
C GLU A 310 9.59 -6.10 3.64
N ILE A 311 8.75 -5.74 2.67
CA ILE A 311 7.34 -5.48 2.94
C ILE A 311 6.59 -6.76 3.35
N ASN A 312 6.87 -7.89 2.70
CA ASN A 312 6.27 -9.16 3.13
C ASN A 312 6.68 -9.53 4.56
N ARG A 313 7.97 -9.35 4.94
CA ARG A 313 8.42 -9.54 6.33
C ARG A 313 7.69 -8.62 7.31
N LEU A 314 7.49 -7.35 6.96
CA LEU A 314 6.72 -6.41 7.77
C LEU A 314 5.27 -6.88 7.94
N MET A 315 4.63 -7.31 6.84
CA MET A 315 3.25 -7.82 6.87
C MET A 315 3.15 -9.05 7.75
N ASP A 316 4.06 -10.00 7.61
CA ASP A 316 4.03 -11.26 8.37
C ASP A 316 4.40 -11.07 9.84
N ALA A 317 5.32 -10.16 10.16
CA ALA A 317 5.79 -9.94 11.53
C ALA A 317 4.84 -9.05 12.36
N ILE A 318 4.18 -8.08 11.78
CA ILE A 318 3.38 -7.07 12.51
C ILE A 318 1.92 -7.11 12.10
N VAL A 319 1.62 -6.95 10.81
CA VAL A 319 0.24 -6.79 10.32
C VAL A 319 -0.54 -8.10 10.43
N GLY A 320 0.11 -9.23 10.13
CA GLY A 320 -0.49 -10.56 10.23
C GLY A 320 -0.95 -10.90 11.66
N PRO A 321 -0.08 -10.90 12.66
CA PRO A 321 -0.46 -11.16 14.06
C PRO A 321 -1.53 -10.19 14.58
N LEU A 322 -1.44 -8.90 14.25
CA LEU A 322 -2.46 -7.92 14.62
C LEU A 322 -3.82 -8.26 14.00
N SER A 323 -3.83 -8.63 12.73
CA SER A 323 -5.05 -9.04 12.03
C SER A 323 -5.67 -10.30 12.63
N VAL A 324 -4.85 -11.28 13.01
CA VAL A 324 -5.31 -12.50 13.69
C VAL A 324 -5.92 -12.16 15.06
N ALA A 325 -5.29 -11.28 15.84
CA ALA A 325 -5.83 -10.83 17.11
C ALA A 325 -7.19 -10.10 16.96
N LEU A 326 -7.29 -9.19 15.99
CA LEU A 326 -8.54 -8.52 15.66
C LEU A 326 -9.62 -9.51 15.19
N LEU A 327 -9.26 -10.49 14.36
CA LEU A 327 -10.17 -11.54 13.92
C LEU A 327 -10.66 -12.39 15.10
N ALA A 328 -9.79 -12.74 16.05
CA ALA A 328 -10.18 -13.48 17.24
C ALA A 328 -11.20 -12.71 18.08
N ILE A 329 -10.95 -11.42 18.34
CA ILE A 329 -11.91 -10.55 19.05
C ILE A 329 -13.23 -10.49 18.29
N THR A 330 -13.18 -10.34 16.98
CA THR A 330 -14.35 -10.27 16.11
C THR A 330 -15.15 -11.57 16.12
N LEU A 331 -14.49 -12.73 16.08
CA LEU A 331 -15.13 -14.05 16.20
C LEU A 331 -15.84 -14.21 17.55
N ILE A 332 -15.23 -13.76 18.64
CA ILE A 332 -15.88 -13.77 19.98
C ILE A 332 -17.13 -12.90 19.94
N THR A 333 -17.06 -11.69 19.36
CA THR A 333 -18.22 -10.79 19.23
C THR A 333 -19.32 -11.42 18.39
N CYS A 334 -18.99 -12.07 17.27
CA CYS A 334 -19.96 -12.81 16.45
C CYS A 334 -20.58 -14.00 17.21
N PHE A 335 -19.77 -14.72 18.01
CA PHE A 335 -20.30 -15.80 18.84
C PHE A 335 -21.32 -15.27 19.87
N VAL A 336 -21.01 -14.16 20.53
CA VAL A 336 -21.96 -13.51 21.45
C VAL A 336 -23.25 -13.07 20.73
N ALA A 337 -23.12 -12.51 19.52
CA ALA A 337 -24.28 -12.17 18.69
C ALA A 337 -25.10 -13.41 18.31
N ALA A 338 -24.46 -14.53 17.95
CA ALA A 338 -25.14 -15.79 17.63
C ALA A 338 -25.89 -16.36 18.85
N VAL A 339 -25.30 -16.26 20.04
CA VAL A 339 -26.00 -16.64 21.31
C VAL A 339 -27.21 -15.72 21.53
N GLY A 340 -27.12 -14.43 21.27
CA GLY A 340 -28.25 -13.50 21.32
C GLY A 340 -29.37 -13.88 20.36
N VAL A 341 -29.04 -14.24 19.11
CA VAL A 341 -29.98 -14.76 18.12
C VAL A 341 -30.65 -16.04 18.61
N LEU A 342 -29.85 -16.98 19.13
CA LEU A 342 -30.34 -18.25 19.70
C LEU A 342 -31.36 -18.01 20.82
N VAL A 343 -31.04 -17.14 21.78
CA VAL A 343 -31.95 -16.78 22.89
C VAL A 343 -33.21 -16.13 22.35
N ALA A 344 -33.13 -15.23 21.40
CA ALA A 344 -34.29 -14.58 20.78
C ALA A 344 -35.21 -15.57 20.08
N ILE A 345 -34.67 -16.53 19.32
CA ILE A 345 -35.45 -17.59 18.65
C ILE A 345 -36.03 -18.55 19.67
N TYR A 346 -35.28 -18.91 20.70
CA TYR A 346 -35.77 -19.79 21.78
C TYR A 346 -36.95 -19.19 22.54
N ASN A 347 -36.86 -17.93 22.96
CA ASN A 347 -37.97 -17.21 23.59
C ASN A 347 -39.18 -17.11 22.65
N SER A 348 -38.94 -16.81 21.37
CA SER A 348 -39.94 -16.82 20.32
C SER A 348 -40.70 -18.13 20.22
N MET A 349 -39.99 -19.25 20.36
CA MET A 349 -40.63 -20.56 20.29
C MET A 349 -41.52 -20.83 21.48
N ASN A 350 -41.14 -20.38 22.68
CA ASN A 350 -41.99 -20.49 23.86
C ASN A 350 -43.35 -19.80 23.65
N ASP A 351 -43.35 -18.62 23.07
CA ASP A 351 -44.57 -17.87 22.73
C ASP A 351 -45.45 -18.58 21.71
N ARG A 352 -44.88 -19.42 20.83
CA ARG A 352 -45.55 -20.12 19.72
C ARG A 352 -45.80 -21.61 19.95
N ARG A 353 -45.60 -22.12 21.16
CA ARG A 353 -45.81 -23.54 21.45
C ARG A 353 -47.23 -24.00 21.04
N ARG A 354 -48.23 -23.14 21.26
CA ARG A 354 -49.61 -23.41 20.87
C ARG A 354 -49.80 -23.46 19.36
N ASP A 355 -49.20 -22.52 18.61
CA ASP A 355 -49.31 -22.49 17.15
C ASP A 355 -48.60 -23.71 16.51
N ILE A 356 -47.47 -24.11 17.09
CA ILE A 356 -46.76 -25.33 16.68
C ILE A 356 -47.61 -26.57 16.96
N ALA A 357 -48.27 -26.64 18.12
CA ALA A 357 -49.16 -27.73 18.47
C ALA A 357 -50.37 -27.81 17.52
N VAL A 358 -50.95 -26.67 17.16
CA VAL A 358 -52.05 -26.60 16.18
C VAL A 358 -51.60 -27.05 14.79
N MET A 359 -50.47 -26.57 14.30
CA MET A 359 -49.90 -26.99 13.02
C MET A 359 -49.65 -28.51 12.97
N ARG A 360 -49.19 -29.10 14.06
CA ARG A 360 -48.96 -30.54 14.16
C ARG A 360 -50.24 -31.33 14.25
N ALA A 361 -51.26 -30.80 14.95
CA ALA A 361 -52.61 -31.41 15.00
C ALA A 361 -53.27 -31.41 13.62
N LEU A 362 -53.00 -30.41 12.80
CA LEU A 362 -53.44 -30.31 11.40
C LEU A 362 -52.59 -31.16 10.41
N GLY A 363 -51.66 -31.98 10.91
CA GLY A 363 -50.89 -32.94 10.12
C GLY A 363 -49.49 -32.51 9.68
N ALA A 364 -48.95 -31.37 10.19
CA ALA A 364 -47.58 -30.99 9.89
C ALA A 364 -46.59 -31.99 10.52
N ARG A 365 -45.61 -32.49 9.69
CA ARG A 365 -44.55 -33.36 10.19
C ARG A 365 -43.57 -32.61 11.08
N ARG A 366 -42.91 -33.30 12.04
CA ARG A 366 -41.88 -32.71 12.89
C ARG A 366 -40.79 -31.98 12.11
N GLY A 367 -40.33 -32.60 10.99
CA GLY A 367 -39.32 -31.97 10.10
C GLY A 367 -39.80 -30.67 9.45
N THR A 368 -41.10 -30.50 9.16
CA THR A 368 -41.67 -29.29 8.59
C THR A 368 -41.51 -28.11 9.55
N VAL A 369 -41.79 -28.32 10.84
CA VAL A 369 -41.62 -27.27 11.88
C VAL A 369 -40.14 -26.90 12.05
N THR A 370 -39.28 -27.93 12.14
CA THR A 370 -37.81 -27.73 12.20
C THR A 370 -37.29 -26.95 11.02
N SER A 371 -37.74 -27.27 9.79
CA SER A 371 -37.33 -26.54 8.59
C SER A 371 -37.78 -25.07 8.57
N ILE A 372 -38.97 -24.75 9.11
CA ILE A 372 -39.43 -23.35 9.21
C ILE A 372 -38.50 -22.55 10.13
N ILE A 373 -38.08 -23.10 11.26
CA ILE A 373 -37.20 -22.42 12.22
C ILE A 373 -35.79 -22.24 11.63
N LEU A 374 -35.24 -23.27 10.95
CA LEU A 374 -33.96 -23.17 10.27
C LEU A 374 -34.00 -22.14 9.12
N LEU A 375 -35.13 -22.06 8.38
CA LEU A 375 -35.32 -21.04 7.35
C LEU A 375 -35.41 -19.64 7.95
N GLU A 376 -36.09 -19.47 9.11
CA GLU A 376 -36.17 -18.19 9.82
C GLU A 376 -34.77 -17.72 10.25
N SER A 377 -33.94 -18.62 10.83
CA SER A 377 -32.55 -18.29 11.18
C SER A 377 -31.68 -17.98 9.97
N LEU A 378 -31.88 -18.71 8.86
CA LEU A 378 -31.17 -18.45 7.60
C LEU A 378 -31.54 -17.08 6.99
N ILE A 379 -32.83 -16.68 7.06
CA ILE A 379 -33.28 -15.37 6.60
C ILE A 379 -32.61 -14.26 7.45
N ILE A 380 -32.63 -14.39 8.78
CA ILE A 380 -31.98 -13.44 9.68
C ILE A 380 -30.49 -13.31 9.33
N ALA A 381 -29.82 -14.45 9.13
CA ALA A 381 -28.39 -14.48 8.82
C ALA A 381 -28.07 -13.88 7.43
N THR A 382 -28.87 -14.16 6.43
CA THR A 382 -28.67 -13.64 5.08
C THR A 382 -28.90 -12.13 5.03
N VAL A 383 -30.00 -11.66 5.61
CA VAL A 383 -30.32 -10.22 5.66
C VAL A 383 -29.30 -9.48 6.52
N GLY A 384 -28.96 -10.02 7.70
CA GLY A 384 -27.95 -9.45 8.58
C GLY A 384 -26.55 -9.44 7.93
N GLY A 385 -26.20 -10.52 7.24
CA GLY A 385 -24.94 -10.64 6.49
C GLY A 385 -24.82 -9.59 5.39
N LEU A 386 -25.85 -9.43 4.57
CA LEU A 386 -25.87 -8.44 3.48
C LEU A 386 -25.83 -6.99 4.03
N ILE A 387 -26.60 -6.69 5.08
CA ILE A 387 -26.57 -5.38 5.73
C ILE A 387 -25.18 -5.14 6.34
N GLY A 388 -24.60 -6.12 7.03
CA GLY A 388 -23.29 -6.02 7.63
C GLY A 388 -22.19 -5.78 6.59
N TRP A 389 -22.24 -6.50 5.48
CA TRP A 389 -21.34 -6.29 4.35
C TRP A 389 -21.47 -4.85 3.78
N ALA A 390 -22.69 -4.40 3.56
CA ALA A 390 -22.95 -3.05 3.05
C ALA A 390 -22.48 -1.95 4.02
N ILE A 391 -22.68 -2.14 5.34
CA ILE A 391 -22.18 -1.20 6.37
C ILE A 391 -20.66 -1.15 6.37
N ALA A 392 -19.97 -2.30 6.26
CA ALA A 392 -18.51 -2.36 6.21
C ALA A 392 -17.96 -1.59 5.01
N HIS A 393 -18.50 -1.86 3.81
CA HIS A 393 -18.06 -1.17 2.59
C HIS A 393 -18.42 0.32 2.58
N ALA A 394 -19.58 0.71 3.11
CA ALA A 394 -19.91 2.12 3.31
C ALA A 394 -18.91 2.81 4.27
N GLY A 395 -18.54 2.15 5.36
CA GLY A 395 -17.52 2.64 6.30
C GLY A 395 -16.15 2.79 5.64
N LEU A 396 -15.76 1.83 4.79
CA LEU A 396 -14.50 1.90 4.02
C LEU A 396 -14.49 3.07 3.04
N VAL A 397 -15.61 3.36 2.36
CA VAL A 397 -15.72 4.53 1.46
C VAL A 397 -15.57 5.83 2.25
N VAL A 398 -16.22 5.94 3.41
CA VAL A 398 -16.10 7.13 4.28
C VAL A 398 -14.65 7.29 4.79
N ALA A 399 -14.00 6.19 5.17
CA ALA A 399 -12.60 6.20 5.59
C ALA A 399 -11.63 6.32 4.39
N GLY A 400 -12.09 6.06 3.17
CA GLY A 400 -11.29 5.96 1.96
C GLY A 400 -10.43 7.19 1.70
N GLY A 401 -10.99 8.39 1.84
CA GLY A 401 -10.24 9.64 1.70
C GLY A 401 -9.06 9.74 2.68
N PHE A 402 -9.27 9.37 3.94
CA PHE A 402 -8.22 9.36 4.96
C PHE A 402 -7.15 8.28 4.69
N ILE A 403 -7.59 7.08 4.28
CA ILE A 403 -6.68 6.00 3.91
C ILE A 403 -5.85 6.40 2.69
N GLU A 404 -6.49 6.92 1.67
CA GLU A 404 -5.85 7.37 0.43
C GLU A 404 -4.86 8.51 0.70
N GLU A 405 -5.19 9.48 1.56
CA GLU A 405 -4.29 10.57 1.94
C GLU A 405 -3.03 10.06 2.66
N ARG A 406 -3.16 9.03 3.51
CA ARG A 406 -2.05 8.48 4.29
C ARG A 406 -1.24 7.41 3.55
N THR A 407 -1.87 6.61 2.69
CA THR A 407 -1.24 5.45 2.07
C THR A 407 -1.09 5.55 0.55
N GLY A 408 -1.79 6.50 -0.09
CA GLY A 408 -1.87 6.60 -1.55
C GLY A 408 -2.83 5.58 -2.19
N VAL A 409 -3.51 4.75 -1.39
CA VAL A 409 -4.37 3.67 -1.87
C VAL A 409 -5.80 4.14 -2.04
N GLN A 410 -6.33 4.03 -3.24
CA GLN A 410 -7.74 4.32 -3.51
C GLN A 410 -8.63 3.16 -3.07
N VAL A 411 -9.60 3.46 -2.18
CA VAL A 411 -10.57 2.49 -1.67
C VAL A 411 -11.94 2.82 -2.23
N GLY A 412 -12.44 1.98 -3.13
CA GLY A 412 -13.79 2.07 -3.67
C GLY A 412 -14.79 1.19 -2.92
N PHE A 413 -16.11 1.43 -3.11
CA PHE A 413 -17.17 0.62 -2.50
C PHE A 413 -17.09 -0.87 -2.91
N PHE A 414 -16.62 -1.15 -4.13
CA PHE A 414 -16.45 -2.51 -4.65
C PHE A 414 -15.01 -3.04 -4.57
N SER A 415 -14.14 -2.36 -3.80
CA SER A 415 -12.81 -2.89 -3.50
C SER A 415 -12.93 -4.07 -2.55
N THR A 416 -13.13 -5.27 -3.11
CA THR A 416 -13.31 -6.52 -2.35
C THR A 416 -11.98 -7.24 -2.20
N SER A 417 -11.70 -7.69 -0.98
CA SER A 417 -10.56 -8.57 -0.70
C SER A 417 -10.93 -10.03 -1.00
N GLN A 418 -9.99 -10.81 -1.53
CA GLN A 418 -10.18 -12.25 -1.71
C GLN A 418 -10.57 -12.98 -0.41
N TYR A 419 -10.25 -12.42 0.74
CA TYR A 419 -10.60 -12.98 2.05
C TYR A 419 -12.10 -12.85 2.39
N GLU A 420 -12.84 -11.97 1.73
CA GLU A 420 -14.29 -11.80 1.95
C GLU A 420 -15.13 -13.01 1.53
N TRP A 421 -14.61 -13.85 0.64
CA TRP A 421 -15.28 -15.11 0.28
C TRP A 421 -15.48 -16.05 1.47
N LEU A 422 -14.67 -15.88 2.54
CA LEU A 422 -14.84 -16.62 3.80
C LEU A 422 -16.12 -16.21 4.56
N LEU A 423 -16.69 -15.06 4.22
CA LEU A 423 -17.93 -14.57 4.83
C LEU A 423 -19.12 -15.52 4.56
N LEU A 424 -19.24 -16.07 3.35
CA LEU A 424 -20.36 -16.95 2.99
C LEU A 424 -20.45 -18.20 3.90
N PRO A 425 -19.40 -19.04 4.02
CA PRO A 425 -19.46 -20.20 4.90
C PRO A 425 -19.57 -19.80 6.38
N PHE A 426 -19.03 -18.64 6.77
CA PHE A 426 -19.12 -18.12 8.13
C PHE A 426 -20.56 -17.74 8.50
N VAL A 427 -21.27 -16.99 7.66
CA VAL A 427 -22.69 -16.60 7.89
C VAL A 427 -23.61 -17.82 7.92
N VAL A 428 -23.39 -18.76 7.01
CA VAL A 428 -24.15 -20.04 7.00
C VAL A 428 -23.89 -20.85 8.28
N GLY A 429 -22.62 -20.97 8.71
CA GLY A 429 -22.25 -21.65 9.94
C GLY A 429 -22.90 -21.04 11.19
N LEU A 430 -22.85 -19.68 11.31
CA LEU A 430 -23.53 -18.95 12.40
C LEU A 430 -25.05 -19.20 12.40
N SER A 431 -25.66 -19.17 11.21
CA SER A 431 -27.10 -19.44 11.05
C SER A 431 -27.49 -20.82 11.55
N LEU A 432 -26.73 -21.84 11.14
CA LEU A 432 -26.96 -23.21 11.56
C LEU A 432 -26.80 -23.38 13.06
N LEU A 433 -25.75 -22.79 13.65
CA LEU A 433 -25.52 -22.83 15.09
C LEU A 433 -26.66 -22.14 15.87
N ALA A 434 -27.05 -20.94 15.47
CA ALA A 434 -28.12 -20.18 16.14
C ALA A 434 -29.49 -20.85 15.99
N GLY A 435 -29.79 -21.47 14.86
CA GLY A 435 -31.08 -22.12 14.57
C GLY A 435 -31.20 -23.56 15.08
N PHE A 436 -30.08 -24.27 15.27
CA PHE A 436 -30.10 -25.72 15.54
C PHE A 436 -30.74 -26.09 16.87
N LEU A 437 -30.36 -25.43 17.98
CA LEU A 437 -30.90 -25.73 19.31
C LEU A 437 -32.41 -25.46 19.43
N PRO A 438 -32.94 -24.28 18.97
CA PRO A 438 -34.35 -24.04 18.91
C PRO A 438 -35.10 -25.04 18.03
N ALA A 439 -34.55 -25.35 16.85
CA ALA A 439 -35.16 -26.31 15.94
C ALA A 439 -35.21 -27.73 16.53
N TYR A 440 -34.19 -28.14 17.26
CA TYR A 440 -34.17 -29.43 17.97
C TYR A 440 -35.17 -29.44 19.16
N SER A 441 -35.30 -28.33 19.89
CA SER A 441 -36.32 -28.19 20.94
C SER A 441 -37.74 -28.32 20.37
N ALA A 442 -38.02 -27.68 19.23
CA ALA A 442 -39.27 -27.80 18.52
C ALA A 442 -39.58 -29.22 18.04
N TYR A 443 -38.55 -29.94 17.57
CA TYR A 443 -38.68 -31.34 17.18
C TYR A 443 -39.15 -32.24 18.33
N ARG A 444 -38.72 -31.98 19.57
CA ARG A 444 -39.08 -32.73 20.78
C ARG A 444 -40.37 -32.31 21.47
N THR A 445 -40.97 -31.20 21.07
CA THR A 445 -42.20 -30.66 21.72
C THR A 445 -43.39 -31.64 21.56
N ASP A 446 -44.01 -32.05 22.68
CA ASP A 446 -45.12 -32.97 22.70
C ASP A 446 -46.46 -32.20 22.50
N VAL A 447 -47.31 -32.69 21.57
CA VAL A 447 -48.58 -32.05 21.18
C VAL A 447 -49.62 -32.15 22.28
N SER A 448 -49.62 -33.25 23.02
CA SER A 448 -50.64 -33.55 24.05
C SER A 448 -50.58 -32.59 25.26
N GLN A 449 -49.39 -32.15 25.62
CA GLN A 449 -49.19 -31.27 26.80
C GLN A 449 -49.47 -29.80 26.52
N ASN A 450 -49.45 -29.36 25.24
CA ASN A 450 -49.57 -27.94 24.87
C ASN A 450 -50.94 -27.55 24.25
N LEU A 451 -51.87 -28.49 24.12
CA LEU A 451 -53.24 -28.25 23.69
C LEU A 451 -54.26 -28.15 24.88
N SER A 452 -53.81 -28.48 26.09
CA SER A 452 -54.65 -28.57 27.28
C SER A 452 -54.56 -27.33 28.22
N VAL A 453 -53.97 -26.22 27.76
CA VAL A 453 -53.90 -24.96 28.52
C VAL A 453 -54.72 -23.88 27.83
#